data_fc5f75205cf7e81b0fce2df0e46d49dc
#
_entry.id   fc5f75205cf7e81b0fce2df0e46d49dc
#
_cell.length_a   1.000
_cell.length_b   1.000
_cell.length_c   1.000
_cell.angle_alpha   90.00
_cell.angle_beta   90.00
_cell.angle_gamma   90.00
#
_symmetry.space_group_name_H-M   'P 1'
#
loop_
_entity.id
_entity.type
_entity.pdbx_description
1 polymer ?
#
loop_
_entity_poly.entity_id
_entity_poly.type
_entity_poly.pdbx_seq_one_letter_code
_entity_poly.pdbx_strand_id
1 'polypeptide(L)'
;MSDGPTNSTHVAVEQSVGNEISKELIDDLSTAIIQGNTKYINTFLKLNTNLNRLNSLGETPLTLAATLGELEMVKQFINSGAKVNFPNQFGRTPLHKSIIHFQNDESTKIVSFLLKNGADTEILDQNSATPVYYCLFNLSKPYFDSDVAMKSMKMLSELEVHGAKRSIGFKVPGLDKNRLVNQIKVLLQGDIHSLSSNQVELIERIIDEA
;
A
#
# COMPACT_ATOMS: atom_id res chain seq x y z
N MET A 1 -41.98 -1.66 -13.48
CA MET A 1 -41.33 -0.50 -14.08
C MET A 1 -40.58 0.18 -12.95
N SER A 2 -39.29 -0.10 -12.84
CA SER A 2 -38.44 0.40 -11.78
C SER A 2 -37.41 1.32 -12.43
N ASP A 3 -37.59 2.62 -12.24
CA ASP A 3 -36.68 3.65 -12.69
C ASP A 3 -35.42 3.56 -11.83
N GLY A 4 -34.31 3.18 -12.46
CA GLY A 4 -32.99 3.16 -11.83
C GLY A 4 -32.45 4.57 -11.61
N PRO A 5 -31.54 4.78 -10.64
CA PRO A 5 -30.99 6.08 -10.30
C PRO A 5 -29.89 6.50 -11.29
N THR A 6 -30.27 6.95 -12.47
CA THR A 6 -29.32 7.26 -13.57
C THR A 6 -29.19 8.75 -13.88
N ASN A 7 -29.91 9.63 -13.21
CA ASN A 7 -29.94 11.04 -13.63
C ASN A 7 -29.32 12.05 -12.65
N SER A 8 -29.13 11.73 -11.37
CA SER A 8 -28.55 12.68 -10.41
C SER A 8 -27.04 12.73 -10.43
N THR A 9 -26.34 11.65 -10.77
CA THR A 9 -24.88 11.61 -10.84
C THR A 9 -24.29 12.34 -12.04
N HIS A 10 -24.99 12.37 -13.19
CA HIS A 10 -24.55 13.14 -14.37
C HIS A 10 -24.63 14.65 -14.16
N VAL A 11 -25.65 15.12 -13.44
CA VAL A 11 -25.86 16.55 -13.17
C VAL A 11 -24.84 17.08 -12.14
N ALA A 12 -24.45 16.27 -11.15
CA ALA A 12 -23.44 16.66 -10.16
C ALA A 12 -22.04 16.81 -10.78
N VAL A 13 -21.73 16.01 -11.81
CA VAL A 13 -20.44 16.05 -12.53
C VAL A 13 -20.32 17.28 -13.40
N GLU A 14 -21.42 17.78 -14.01
CA GLU A 14 -21.40 18.98 -14.85
C GLU A 14 -21.39 20.29 -14.07
N GLN A 15 -21.81 20.32 -12.81
CA GLN A 15 -21.85 21.53 -11.98
C GLN A 15 -20.55 21.84 -11.22
N SER A 16 -19.56 20.93 -11.23
CA SER A 16 -18.26 21.14 -10.53
C SER A 16 -17.17 21.76 -11.43
N VAL A 17 -17.51 22.58 -12.41
CA VAL A 17 -16.54 23.34 -13.22
C VAL A 17 -16.05 24.56 -12.45
N GLY A 18 -15.30 24.31 -11.41
CA GLY A 18 -14.60 25.30 -10.61
C GLY A 18 -13.78 24.64 -9.53
N ASN A 19 -12.55 24.32 -9.82
CA ASN A 19 -11.38 23.97 -8.98
C ASN A 19 -11.55 23.26 -7.60
N GLU A 20 -12.73 23.00 -7.09
CA GLU A 20 -12.96 22.23 -5.86
C GLU A 20 -13.97 21.12 -6.13
N ILE A 21 -13.43 19.90 -6.33
CA ILE A 21 -14.24 18.70 -6.28
C ILE A 21 -14.87 18.60 -4.89
N SER A 22 -16.20 18.43 -4.83
CA SER A 22 -16.85 18.21 -3.54
C SER A 22 -16.31 16.93 -2.88
N LYS A 23 -16.34 16.88 -1.55
CA LYS A 23 -15.94 15.67 -0.81
C LYS A 23 -16.80 14.48 -1.21
N GLU A 24 -18.08 14.73 -1.50
CA GLU A 24 -19.04 13.74 -1.99
C GLU A 24 -18.56 13.03 -3.28
N LEU A 25 -17.99 13.78 -4.22
CA LEU A 25 -17.49 13.20 -5.47
C LEU A 25 -16.28 12.28 -5.25
N ILE A 26 -15.43 12.56 -4.25
CA ILE A 26 -14.33 11.67 -3.85
C ILE A 26 -14.89 10.44 -3.11
N ASP A 27 -15.96 10.57 -2.35
CA ASP A 27 -16.64 9.45 -1.69
C ASP A 27 -17.31 8.53 -2.72
N ASP A 28 -17.94 9.10 -3.76
CA ASP A 28 -18.50 8.34 -4.88
C ASP A 28 -17.41 7.59 -5.66
N LEU A 29 -16.26 8.24 -5.92
CA LEU A 29 -15.10 7.58 -6.53
C LEU A 29 -14.61 6.43 -5.64
N SER A 30 -14.54 6.64 -4.34
CA SER A 30 -14.11 5.62 -3.38
C SER A 30 -15.06 4.42 -3.37
N THR A 31 -16.36 4.68 -3.44
CA THR A 31 -17.38 3.63 -3.58
C THR A 31 -17.21 2.86 -4.90
N ALA A 32 -16.96 3.56 -6.00
CA ALA A 32 -16.70 2.93 -7.30
C ALA A 32 -15.42 2.07 -7.28
N ILE A 33 -14.36 2.51 -6.57
CA ILE A 33 -13.13 1.73 -6.39
C ILE A 33 -13.42 0.43 -5.63
N ILE A 34 -14.15 0.50 -4.51
CA ILE A 34 -14.50 -0.67 -3.69
C ILE A 34 -15.36 -1.66 -4.47
N GLN A 35 -16.26 -1.17 -5.32
CA GLN A 35 -17.15 -1.99 -6.15
C GLN A 35 -16.50 -2.50 -7.44
N GLY A 36 -15.28 -2.05 -7.78
CA GLY A 36 -14.65 -2.36 -9.07
C GLY A 36 -15.36 -1.75 -10.27
N ASN A 37 -16.09 -0.64 -10.10
CA ASN A 37 -16.82 0.03 -11.18
C ASN A 37 -15.87 0.81 -12.10
N THR A 38 -15.18 0.09 -12.97
CA THR A 38 -14.20 0.66 -13.92
C THR A 38 -14.79 1.72 -14.85
N LYS A 39 -16.06 1.58 -15.20
CA LYS A 39 -16.76 2.58 -16.07
C LYS A 39 -16.84 3.93 -15.38
N TYR A 40 -17.24 3.97 -14.11
CA TYR A 40 -17.30 5.20 -13.33
C TYR A 40 -15.90 5.79 -13.12
N ILE A 41 -14.93 4.97 -12.71
CA ILE A 41 -13.53 5.38 -12.49
C ILE A 41 -12.96 6.02 -13.76
N ASN A 42 -13.10 5.37 -14.91
CA ASN A 42 -12.61 5.90 -16.19
C ASN A 42 -13.29 7.23 -16.58
N THR A 43 -14.57 7.38 -16.29
CA THR A 43 -15.29 8.64 -16.53
C THR A 43 -14.78 9.74 -15.60
N PHE A 44 -14.60 9.43 -14.32
CA PHE A 44 -14.05 10.36 -13.34
C PHE A 44 -12.64 10.84 -13.72
N LEU A 45 -11.75 9.95 -14.13
CA LEU A 45 -10.37 10.30 -14.50
C LEU A 45 -10.30 11.25 -15.71
N LYS A 46 -11.29 11.23 -16.60
CA LYS A 46 -11.39 12.18 -17.73
C LYS A 46 -11.65 13.62 -17.28
N LEU A 47 -12.14 13.83 -16.05
CA LEU A 47 -12.40 15.17 -15.52
C LEU A 47 -11.11 15.92 -15.13
N ASN A 48 -9.94 15.28 -15.22
CA ASN A 48 -8.64 15.83 -14.86
C ASN A 48 -8.61 16.48 -13.47
N THR A 49 -9.19 15.83 -12.51
CA THR A 49 -9.44 16.32 -11.16
C THR A 49 -8.29 16.00 -10.21
N ASN A 50 -8.17 16.74 -9.11
CA ASN A 50 -7.14 16.49 -8.10
C ASN A 50 -7.42 15.20 -7.33
N LEU A 51 -6.65 14.13 -7.62
CA LEU A 51 -6.72 12.83 -6.96
C LEU A 51 -6.07 12.79 -5.56
N ASN A 52 -5.44 13.88 -5.13
CA ASN A 52 -4.74 13.98 -3.85
C ASN A 52 -5.66 14.60 -2.80
N ARG A 53 -6.84 14.05 -2.62
CA ARG A 53 -7.84 14.44 -1.62
C ARG A 53 -8.31 13.24 -0.83
N LEU A 54 -8.64 13.48 0.44
CA LEU A 54 -9.15 12.44 1.33
C LEU A 54 -10.68 12.33 1.20
N ASN A 55 -11.17 11.11 1.12
CA ASN A 55 -12.58 10.78 1.25
C ASN A 55 -13.05 10.87 2.71
N SER A 56 -14.30 10.54 2.98
CA SER A 56 -14.87 10.53 4.34
C SER A 56 -14.23 9.51 5.28
N LEU A 57 -13.55 8.49 4.74
CA LEU A 57 -12.78 7.50 5.50
C LEU A 57 -11.33 7.94 5.74
N GLY A 58 -10.94 9.12 5.26
CA GLY A 58 -9.57 9.63 5.35
C GLY A 58 -8.58 8.92 4.43
N GLU A 59 -9.05 8.29 3.35
CA GLU A 59 -8.22 7.64 2.34
C GLU A 59 -8.19 8.45 1.04
N THR A 60 -7.07 8.40 0.31
CA THR A 60 -7.02 8.87 -1.08
C THR A 60 -7.45 7.75 -2.03
N PRO A 61 -7.85 8.05 -3.28
CA PRO A 61 -8.10 7.03 -4.28
C PRO A 61 -6.93 6.05 -4.44
N LEU A 62 -5.68 6.56 -4.42
CA LEU A 62 -4.48 5.76 -4.57
C LEU A 62 -4.19 4.88 -3.34
N THR A 63 -4.37 5.40 -2.10
CA THR A 63 -4.20 4.60 -0.88
C THR A 63 -5.26 3.51 -0.79
N LEU A 64 -6.48 3.80 -1.24
CA LEU A 64 -7.57 2.82 -1.26
C LEU A 64 -7.31 1.70 -2.28
N ALA A 65 -6.90 2.03 -3.50
CA ALA A 65 -6.54 1.04 -4.52
C ALA A 65 -5.37 0.15 -4.06
N ALA A 66 -4.34 0.74 -3.43
CA ALA A 66 -3.22 0.00 -2.86
C ALA A 66 -3.65 -0.93 -1.71
N THR A 67 -4.63 -0.53 -0.90
CA THR A 67 -5.21 -1.35 0.18
C THR A 67 -5.93 -2.58 -0.36
N LEU A 68 -6.67 -2.40 -1.46
CA LEU A 68 -7.46 -3.47 -2.08
C LEU A 68 -6.62 -4.42 -2.96
N GLY A 69 -5.35 -4.09 -3.20
CA GLY A 69 -4.48 -4.90 -4.05
C GLY A 69 -4.80 -4.76 -5.55
N GLU A 70 -5.37 -3.65 -5.98
CA GLU A 70 -5.84 -3.40 -7.33
C GLU A 70 -4.76 -2.71 -8.19
N LEU A 71 -3.81 -3.51 -8.70
CA LEU A 71 -2.65 -3.00 -9.44
C LEU A 71 -3.02 -2.11 -10.63
N GLU A 72 -4.02 -2.48 -11.42
CA GLU A 72 -4.40 -1.70 -12.59
C GLU A 72 -5.00 -0.34 -12.20
N MET A 73 -5.76 -0.28 -11.10
CA MET A 73 -6.25 1.00 -10.56
C MET A 73 -5.10 1.86 -10.04
N VAL A 74 -4.12 1.26 -9.34
CA VAL A 74 -2.91 1.96 -8.88
C VAL A 74 -2.18 2.60 -10.07
N LYS A 75 -1.98 1.85 -11.16
CA LYS A 75 -1.36 2.36 -12.40
C LYS A 75 -2.16 3.52 -12.99
N GLN A 76 -3.48 3.35 -13.11
CA GLN A 76 -4.37 4.37 -13.67
C GLN A 76 -4.32 5.68 -12.86
N PHE A 77 -4.37 5.60 -11.52
CA PHE A 77 -4.34 6.79 -10.67
C PHE A 77 -2.99 7.52 -10.76
N ILE A 78 -1.86 6.81 -10.74
CA ILE A 78 -0.54 7.42 -10.89
C ILE A 78 -0.41 8.09 -12.26
N ASN A 79 -0.81 7.42 -13.35
CA ASN A 79 -0.80 7.98 -14.70
C ASN A 79 -1.73 9.19 -14.85
N SER A 80 -2.76 9.29 -14.00
CA SER A 80 -3.70 10.42 -13.95
C SER A 80 -3.29 11.52 -12.96
N GLY A 81 -2.05 11.50 -12.43
CA GLY A 81 -1.50 12.57 -11.61
C GLY A 81 -1.68 12.39 -10.10
N ALA A 82 -2.07 11.21 -9.62
CA ALA A 82 -2.02 10.92 -8.19
C ALA A 82 -0.56 10.93 -7.71
N LYS A 83 -0.30 11.67 -6.61
CA LYS A 83 1.04 11.74 -6.00
C LYS A 83 1.33 10.45 -5.26
N VAL A 84 2.38 9.74 -5.67
CA VAL A 84 2.77 8.44 -5.16
C VAL A 84 3.01 8.42 -3.64
N ASN A 85 3.45 9.55 -3.08
CA ASN A 85 3.78 9.70 -1.66
C ASN A 85 2.71 10.45 -0.85
N PHE A 86 1.53 10.75 -1.43
CA PHE A 86 0.49 11.47 -0.71
C PHE A 86 -0.18 10.55 0.32
N PRO A 87 -0.13 10.92 1.62
CA PRO A 87 -0.58 10.03 2.68
C PRO A 87 -2.11 10.10 2.89
N ASN A 88 -2.64 9.07 3.53
CA ASN A 88 -3.98 9.10 4.11
C ASN A 88 -4.01 9.88 5.45
N GLN A 89 -5.18 9.95 6.11
CA GLN A 89 -5.34 10.66 7.39
C GLN A 89 -4.44 10.12 8.53
N PHE A 90 -3.90 8.91 8.42
CA PHE A 90 -2.98 8.30 9.40
C PHE A 90 -1.50 8.49 9.05
N GLY A 91 -1.17 9.32 8.07
CA GLY A 91 0.18 9.49 7.56
C GLY A 91 0.67 8.33 6.68
N ARG A 92 -0.17 7.36 6.38
CA ARG A 92 0.18 6.18 5.60
C ARG A 92 0.14 6.47 4.11
N THR A 93 1.26 6.30 3.43
CA THR A 93 1.36 6.40 1.97
C THR A 93 0.78 5.15 1.30
N PRO A 94 0.54 5.18 -0.03
CA PRO A 94 0.16 3.98 -0.79
C PRO A 94 1.12 2.80 -0.56
N LEU A 95 2.43 3.07 -0.40
CA LEU A 95 3.43 2.04 -0.10
C LEU A 95 3.18 1.37 1.26
N HIS A 96 2.89 2.13 2.32
CA HIS A 96 2.48 1.56 3.61
C HIS A 96 1.25 0.68 3.46
N LYS A 97 0.24 1.17 2.74
CA LYS A 97 -1.05 0.48 2.60
C LYS A 97 -0.92 -0.84 1.86
N SER A 98 -0.12 -0.89 0.79
CA SER A 98 0.13 -2.12 0.04
C SER A 98 0.85 -3.20 0.86
N ILE A 99 1.67 -2.79 1.86
CA ILE A 99 2.39 -3.71 2.75
C ILE A 99 1.53 -4.15 3.93
N ILE A 100 0.76 -3.23 4.55
CA ILE A 100 -0.10 -3.55 5.70
C ILE A 100 -1.20 -4.53 5.32
N HIS A 101 -1.80 -4.36 4.14
CA HIS A 101 -2.98 -5.08 3.68
C HIS A 101 -2.68 -6.06 2.55
N PHE A 102 -1.43 -6.50 2.40
CA PHE A 102 -1.14 -7.47 1.35
C PHE A 102 -1.89 -8.78 1.62
N GLN A 103 -2.68 -9.20 0.64
CA GLN A 103 -3.50 -10.41 0.72
C GLN A 103 -3.23 -11.36 -0.44
N ASN A 104 -2.52 -10.89 -1.48
CA ASN A 104 -2.31 -11.64 -2.72
C ASN A 104 -0.97 -11.25 -3.37
N ASP A 105 -0.62 -11.93 -4.45
CA ASP A 105 0.60 -11.65 -5.22
C ASP A 105 0.59 -10.28 -5.90
N GLU A 106 -0.59 -9.71 -6.16
CA GLU A 106 -0.70 -8.38 -6.74
C GLU A 106 -0.12 -7.30 -5.81
N SER A 107 -0.24 -7.47 -4.50
CA SER A 107 0.33 -6.53 -3.52
C SER A 107 1.85 -6.40 -3.66
N THR A 108 2.58 -7.49 -3.94
CA THR A 108 4.03 -7.43 -4.20
C THR A 108 4.35 -6.68 -5.49
N LYS A 109 3.53 -6.85 -6.52
CA LYS A 109 3.66 -6.11 -7.77
C LYS A 109 3.35 -4.62 -7.59
N ILE A 110 2.37 -4.28 -6.73
CA ILE A 110 2.07 -2.90 -6.36
C ILE A 110 3.25 -2.25 -5.66
N VAL A 111 3.88 -2.93 -4.69
CA VAL A 111 5.09 -2.44 -4.01
C VAL A 111 6.18 -2.12 -5.03
N SER A 112 6.54 -3.09 -5.89
CA SER A 112 7.53 -2.87 -6.94
C SER A 112 7.16 -1.74 -7.89
N PHE A 113 5.88 -1.61 -8.25
CA PHE A 113 5.41 -0.53 -9.13
C PHE A 113 5.50 0.84 -8.45
N LEU A 114 5.08 0.96 -7.19
CA LEU A 114 5.16 2.20 -6.41
C LEU A 114 6.61 2.66 -6.26
N LEU A 115 7.53 1.74 -5.92
CA LEU A 115 8.95 2.03 -5.77
C LEU A 115 9.58 2.52 -7.09
N LYS A 116 9.27 1.88 -8.21
CA LYS A 116 9.71 2.33 -9.55
C LYS A 116 9.16 3.70 -9.94
N ASN A 117 8.06 4.15 -9.35
CA ASN A 117 7.47 5.46 -9.55
C ASN A 117 7.84 6.47 -8.45
N GLY A 118 8.89 6.21 -7.67
CA GLY A 118 9.44 7.16 -6.69
C GLY A 118 8.72 7.15 -5.35
N ALA A 119 8.15 6.01 -4.95
CA ALA A 119 7.66 5.87 -3.57
C ALA A 119 8.83 5.97 -2.59
N ASP A 120 8.69 6.85 -1.60
CA ASP A 120 9.67 7.10 -0.56
C ASP A 120 9.52 6.04 0.54
N THR A 121 10.61 5.34 0.82
CA THR A 121 10.68 4.25 1.80
C THR A 121 10.84 4.74 3.24
N GLU A 122 11.15 6.04 3.43
CA GLU A 122 11.49 6.61 4.74
C GLU A 122 10.37 7.45 5.36
N ILE A 123 9.25 7.63 4.68
CA ILE A 123 8.10 8.35 5.23
C ILE A 123 7.60 7.62 6.47
N LEU A 124 7.40 8.38 7.55
CA LEU A 124 6.82 7.89 8.79
C LEU A 124 5.31 8.13 8.81
N ASP A 125 4.56 7.14 9.24
CA ASP A 125 3.14 7.31 9.57
C ASP A 125 2.96 7.93 10.98
N GLN A 126 1.73 8.12 11.42
CA GLN A 126 1.43 8.67 12.75
C GLN A 126 1.92 7.80 13.92
N ASN A 127 2.25 6.53 13.66
CA ASN A 127 2.85 5.63 14.65
C ASN A 127 4.40 5.69 14.62
N SER A 128 4.99 6.62 13.85
CA SER A 128 6.43 6.69 13.60
C SER A 128 6.97 5.42 12.93
N ALA A 129 6.15 4.73 12.15
CA ALA A 129 6.49 3.52 11.44
C ALA A 129 6.77 3.80 9.96
N THR A 130 7.86 3.21 9.43
CA THR A 130 8.19 3.19 8.00
C THR A 130 7.49 2.01 7.28
N PRO A 131 7.45 1.99 5.95
CA PRO A 131 7.03 0.80 5.20
C PRO A 131 7.78 -0.48 5.59
N VAL A 132 9.11 -0.38 5.84
CA VAL A 132 9.95 -1.51 6.29
C VAL A 132 9.45 -2.09 7.61
N TYR A 133 9.07 -1.23 8.57
CA TYR A 133 8.51 -1.69 9.83
C TYR A 133 7.33 -2.65 9.63
N TYR A 134 6.43 -2.33 8.71
CA TYR A 134 5.25 -3.18 8.47
C TYR A 134 5.60 -4.52 7.82
N CYS A 135 6.64 -4.61 7.01
CA CYS A 135 7.16 -5.90 6.53
C CYS A 135 7.62 -6.78 7.69
N LEU A 136 8.42 -6.21 8.61
CA LEU A 136 8.91 -6.93 9.79
C LEU A 136 7.79 -7.27 10.77
N PHE A 137 6.84 -6.36 10.97
CA PHE A 137 5.67 -6.60 11.80
C PHE A 137 4.84 -7.78 11.25
N ASN A 138 4.66 -7.87 9.94
CA ASN A 138 3.98 -9.00 9.31
C ASN A 138 4.73 -10.31 9.56
N LEU A 139 6.06 -10.30 9.51
CA LEU A 139 6.89 -11.45 9.84
C LEU A 139 6.83 -11.85 11.33
N SER A 140 6.48 -10.92 12.24
CA SER A 140 6.39 -11.18 13.68
C SER A 140 5.03 -11.69 14.16
N LYS A 141 4.03 -11.84 13.27
CA LYS A 141 2.68 -12.27 13.65
C LYS A 141 2.65 -13.72 14.14
N PRO A 142 1.74 -14.06 15.10
CA PRO A 142 1.71 -15.39 15.73
C PRO A 142 1.30 -16.51 14.79
N TYR A 143 0.50 -16.22 13.79
CA TYR A 143 0.04 -17.18 12.79
C TYR A 143 0.88 -16.98 11.53
N PHE A 144 1.97 -17.71 11.50
CA PHE A 144 2.95 -17.64 10.45
C PHE A 144 2.56 -18.58 9.31
N ASP A 145 2.19 -17.98 8.19
CA ASP A 145 2.05 -18.68 6.92
C ASP A 145 3.33 -18.48 6.12
N SER A 146 3.92 -19.56 5.63
CA SER A 146 5.16 -19.50 4.84
C SER A 146 5.02 -18.62 3.59
N ASP A 147 3.85 -18.60 2.95
CA ASP A 147 3.58 -17.76 1.80
C ASP A 147 3.59 -16.27 2.16
N VAL A 148 2.95 -15.90 3.28
CA VAL A 148 2.98 -14.53 3.83
C VAL A 148 4.41 -14.10 4.14
N ALA A 149 5.20 -14.99 4.71
CA ALA A 149 6.59 -14.72 5.03
C ALA A 149 7.44 -14.48 3.78
N MET A 150 7.34 -15.36 2.79
CA MET A 150 8.07 -15.22 1.54
C MET A 150 7.71 -13.92 0.81
N LYS A 151 6.44 -13.53 0.80
CA LYS A 151 5.99 -12.26 0.24
C LYS A 151 6.54 -11.06 1.01
N SER A 152 6.51 -11.10 2.35
CA SER A 152 7.08 -10.04 3.19
C SER A 152 8.58 -9.89 2.98
N MET A 153 9.30 -11.01 2.86
CA MET A 153 10.74 -11.02 2.55
C MET A 153 11.03 -10.43 1.17
N LYS A 154 10.22 -10.77 0.18
CA LYS A 154 10.35 -10.20 -1.17
C LYS A 154 10.12 -8.70 -1.16
N MET A 155 9.08 -8.22 -0.46
CA MET A 155 8.81 -6.78 -0.32
C MET A 155 9.97 -6.07 0.40
N LEU A 156 10.52 -6.68 1.45
CA LEU A 156 11.65 -6.13 2.19
C LEU A 156 12.89 -5.98 1.30
N SER A 157 13.22 -7.00 0.50
CA SER A 157 14.31 -6.94 -0.47
C SER A 157 14.11 -5.82 -1.50
N GLU A 158 12.89 -5.65 -2.02
CA GLU A 158 12.55 -4.56 -2.95
C GLU A 158 12.72 -3.17 -2.30
N LEU A 159 12.29 -3.01 -1.05
CA LEU A 159 12.46 -1.77 -0.30
C LEU A 159 13.94 -1.40 -0.14
N GLU A 160 14.79 -2.37 0.18
CA GLU A 160 16.24 -2.15 0.31
C GLU A 160 16.91 -1.74 -1.00
N VAL A 161 16.60 -2.42 -2.09
CA VAL A 161 17.11 -2.08 -3.43
C VAL A 161 16.77 -0.62 -3.78
N HIS A 162 15.65 -0.10 -3.28
CA HIS A 162 15.20 1.28 -3.49
C HIS A 162 15.63 2.24 -2.37
N GLY A 163 16.60 1.86 -1.55
CA GLY A 163 17.26 2.75 -0.60
C GLY A 163 16.63 2.85 0.78
N ALA A 164 15.73 1.95 1.14
CA ALA A 164 15.20 1.89 2.49
C ALA A 164 16.35 1.74 3.51
N LYS A 165 16.41 2.68 4.45
CA LYS A 165 17.41 2.64 5.51
C LYS A 165 17.07 1.55 6.51
N ARG A 166 18.09 0.80 6.88
CA ARG A 166 17.99 -0.30 7.83
C ARG A 166 17.92 0.14 9.28
N SER A 167 18.10 1.42 9.56
CA SER A 167 17.91 1.99 10.90
C SER A 167 16.43 1.92 11.29
N ILE A 168 15.93 0.69 11.32
CA ILE A 168 14.69 0.41 12.01
C ILE A 168 15.03 0.70 13.45
N GLY A 169 14.67 1.90 13.87
CA GLY A 169 14.68 2.16 15.29
C GLY A 169 13.79 1.11 15.93
N PHE A 170 14.39 0.02 16.42
CA PHE A 170 13.71 -1.08 17.12
C PHE A 170 12.99 -0.61 18.40
N LYS A 171 12.67 0.68 18.47
CA LYS A 171 11.89 1.30 19.53
C LYS A 171 10.40 1.37 19.20
N VAL A 172 9.96 0.76 18.10
CA VAL A 172 8.53 0.81 17.74
C VAL A 172 7.73 -0.12 18.65
N PRO A 173 6.76 0.42 19.38
CA PRO A 173 5.90 -0.38 20.27
C PRO A 173 5.19 -1.50 19.49
N GLY A 174 5.26 -2.72 20.00
CA GLY A 174 4.53 -3.87 19.44
C GLY A 174 5.31 -4.80 18.52
N LEU A 175 6.58 -4.51 18.18
CA LEU A 175 7.45 -5.44 17.48
C LEU A 175 8.09 -6.41 18.49
N ASP A 176 7.68 -7.66 18.49
CA ASP A 176 8.32 -8.71 19.27
C ASP A 176 9.58 -9.23 18.54
N LYS A 177 10.73 -8.71 18.91
CA LYS A 177 12.02 -9.05 18.31
C LYS A 177 12.36 -10.53 18.44
N ASN A 178 12.18 -11.11 19.63
CA ASN A 178 12.51 -12.51 19.87
C ASN A 178 11.66 -13.43 18.98
N ARG A 179 10.41 -13.06 18.80
CA ARG A 179 9.50 -13.78 17.92
C ARG A 179 9.90 -13.63 16.47
N LEU A 180 10.23 -12.41 16.01
CA LEU A 180 10.73 -12.15 14.67
C LEU A 180 11.95 -13.01 14.36
N VAL A 181 12.98 -12.98 15.23
CA VAL A 181 14.20 -13.77 15.08
C VAL A 181 13.91 -15.27 15.03
N ASN A 182 13.03 -15.77 15.90
CA ASN A 182 12.68 -17.20 15.92
C ASN A 182 11.92 -17.61 14.63
N GLN A 183 11.02 -16.79 14.14
CA GLN A 183 10.29 -17.07 12.90
C GLN A 183 11.21 -17.04 11.68
N ILE A 184 12.12 -16.07 11.61
CA ILE A 184 13.14 -16.03 10.57
C ILE A 184 14.04 -17.29 10.64
N LYS A 185 14.47 -17.72 11.83
CA LYS A 185 15.23 -18.97 11.99
C LYS A 185 14.46 -20.21 11.52
N VAL A 186 13.17 -20.29 11.79
CA VAL A 186 12.31 -21.38 11.31
C VAL A 186 12.23 -21.39 9.78
N LEU A 187 12.07 -20.23 9.15
CA LEU A 187 12.11 -20.10 7.68
C LEU A 187 13.44 -20.58 7.09
N LEU A 188 14.55 -20.19 7.74
CA LEU A 188 15.89 -20.59 7.30
C LEU A 188 16.13 -22.10 7.44
N GLN A 189 15.45 -22.80 8.36
CA GLN A 189 15.57 -24.24 8.54
C GLN A 189 14.71 -25.05 7.54
N GLY A 190 13.63 -24.44 7.00
CA GLY A 190 12.68 -25.14 6.12
C GLY A 190 12.98 -25.06 4.64
N ASP A 191 13.38 -23.90 4.13
CA ASP A 191 13.43 -23.64 2.67
C ASP A 191 14.52 -22.62 2.25
N ILE A 192 15.71 -22.70 2.84
CA ILE A 192 16.85 -21.82 2.49
C ILE A 192 17.12 -21.82 0.98
N HIS A 193 16.89 -22.93 0.31
CA HIS A 193 17.16 -23.08 -1.13
C HIS A 193 16.23 -22.24 -2.03
N SER A 194 15.14 -21.72 -1.50
CA SER A 194 14.20 -20.84 -2.23
C SER A 194 14.53 -19.36 -2.10
N LEU A 195 15.40 -18.98 -1.15
CA LEU A 195 15.81 -17.60 -0.92
C LEU A 195 17.01 -17.23 -1.79
N SER A 196 16.99 -16.02 -2.33
CA SER A 196 18.19 -15.46 -2.99
C SER A 196 19.29 -15.15 -1.97
N SER A 197 20.54 -15.14 -2.40
CA SER A 197 21.68 -14.80 -1.52
C SER A 197 21.50 -13.46 -0.81
N ASN A 198 20.91 -12.47 -1.47
CA ASN A 198 20.60 -11.16 -0.88
C ASN A 198 19.55 -11.25 0.23
N GLN A 199 18.58 -12.13 0.10
CA GLN A 199 17.54 -12.34 1.14
C GLN A 199 18.14 -13.03 2.38
N VAL A 200 19.03 -14.00 2.18
CA VAL A 200 19.75 -14.67 3.29
C VAL A 200 20.61 -13.65 4.04
N GLU A 201 21.41 -12.87 3.34
CA GLU A 201 22.26 -11.83 3.94
C GLU A 201 21.44 -10.77 4.70
N LEU A 202 20.27 -10.40 4.18
CA LEU A 202 19.34 -9.51 4.85
C LEU A 202 18.84 -10.09 6.16
N ILE A 203 18.44 -11.36 6.15
CA ILE A 203 17.94 -12.08 7.32
C ILE A 203 19.03 -12.18 8.38
N GLU A 204 20.25 -12.56 8.01
CA GLU A 204 21.39 -12.65 8.94
C GLU A 204 21.63 -11.30 9.64
N ARG A 205 21.60 -10.21 8.87
CA ARG A 205 21.74 -8.86 9.43
C ARG A 205 20.60 -8.46 10.37
N ILE A 206 19.33 -8.78 10.04
CA ILE A 206 18.21 -8.53 10.94
C ILE A 206 18.39 -9.29 12.26
N ILE A 207 18.94 -10.51 12.19
CA ILE A 207 19.21 -11.33 13.38
C ILE A 207 20.32 -10.72 14.22
N ASP A 208 21.42 -10.24 13.59
CA ASP A 208 22.58 -9.70 14.28
C ASP A 208 22.32 -8.32 14.91
N GLU A 209 21.43 -7.52 14.31
CA GLU A 209 21.04 -6.19 14.81
C GLU A 209 19.87 -6.23 15.81
N ALA A 210 19.22 -7.37 16.01
CA ALA A 210 18.09 -7.56 16.92
C ALA A 210 18.53 -7.88 18.36
#